data_14f59bd2c59fdbd1488b2d7e63984d7f
#
_entry.id   14f59bd2c59fdbd1488b2d7e63984d7f
#
_cell.length_a   1.000
_cell.length_b   1.000
_cell.length_c   1.000
_cell.angle_alpha   90.00
_cell.angle_beta   90.00
_cell.angle_gamma   90.00
#
_symmetry.space_group_name_H-M   'P 1'
#
loop_
_entity.id
_entity.type
_entity.pdbx_description
1 polymer ?
#
loop_
_entity_poly.entity_id
_entity_poly.type
_entity_poly.pdbx_seq_one_letter_code
_entity_poly.pdbx_strand_id
1 'polypeptide(L)'
;MSSSNPPGIAWRFGPIRAKACLCNSAMCQRLHYRVTEDLSRRNFLGGVSAMLAPFALPTAALATTLNNGQRPLLLTNLRLFDGSGGPVKAGVQVLVQGKRIADVLPASAKVENAQVLDCQGKLLMPGLIDVHWHSMLAAIPQLAAMTADLGYLYLVAAKQAQRTLMRGFTAVRDAGGPAFALKRAIDEGLVDGPRIYPSGAMISQTSGHGDFRLRSDIPRPPNGPLSLVESTGVAMIADGEPEILRRVREQLMLGATQIKMLAGGGVASTYDPLDSTQFTERELRAGVEAASDWNTYVMAHVYTPKGIQRSIKAGVKCIEHGQLADEATVRMMRNEGVWWSLQPFLQDEDSNVYPDPARRASQKQVAEGTVQAYALAQKHGVRTGWGTDILFNPKNTASQGRQLAKLTRFYDPLTLLGQATGTNGELLAMSGARNPYPGALGRLAPGAWADMVLADGDPTTNLDFIADPEKNFRVIMKDGNIYKNTL
;
A
#
# COMPACT_ATOMS: atom_id res chain seq x y z
N MET A 1 -77.58 -14.16 -22.61
CA MET A 1 -76.28 -14.80 -22.33
C MET A 1 -75.37 -13.71 -21.82
N SER A 2 -75.26 -13.62 -20.52
CA SER A 2 -74.61 -12.55 -19.79
C SER A 2 -73.09 -12.79 -19.65
N SER A 3 -72.28 -11.85 -20.06
CA SER A 3 -70.85 -11.81 -19.81
C SER A 3 -70.60 -11.00 -18.55
N SER A 4 -70.09 -11.64 -17.48
CA SER A 4 -69.69 -11.04 -16.26
C SER A 4 -68.18 -10.73 -16.35
N ASN A 5 -67.81 -9.43 -16.29
CA ASN A 5 -66.43 -8.96 -16.07
C ASN A 5 -66.07 -9.10 -14.57
N PRO A 6 -64.83 -9.51 -14.24
CA PRO A 6 -64.37 -9.51 -12.87
C PRO A 6 -64.00 -8.10 -12.40
N PRO A 7 -64.05 -7.81 -11.09
CA PRO A 7 -63.83 -6.48 -10.55
C PRO A 7 -62.36 -6.05 -10.62
N GLY A 8 -62.12 -4.84 -11.09
CA GLY A 8 -60.81 -4.21 -11.15
C GLY A 8 -60.23 -3.94 -9.77
N ILE A 9 -58.96 -4.32 -9.58
CA ILE A 9 -58.17 -4.01 -8.41
C ILE A 9 -57.73 -2.54 -8.49
N ALA A 10 -58.36 -1.69 -7.69
CA ALA A 10 -57.95 -0.29 -7.54
C ALA A 10 -56.72 -0.23 -6.62
N TRP A 11 -55.55 0.06 -7.20
CA TRP A 11 -54.35 0.37 -6.46
C TRP A 11 -54.48 1.76 -5.83
N ARG A 12 -54.69 1.81 -4.48
CA ARG A 12 -54.55 3.06 -3.73
C ARG A 12 -53.09 3.31 -3.45
N PHE A 13 -52.48 4.25 -4.14
CA PHE A 13 -51.20 4.79 -3.76
C PHE A 13 -51.37 5.72 -2.53
N GLY A 14 -50.89 5.26 -1.38
CA GLY A 14 -50.74 6.09 -0.21
C GLY A 14 -49.63 7.18 -0.42
N PRO A 15 -49.60 8.25 0.36
CA PRO A 15 -48.62 9.29 0.18
C PRO A 15 -47.20 8.76 0.32
N ILE A 16 -46.40 8.93 -0.73
CA ILE A 16 -45.00 8.53 -0.76
C ILE A 16 -44.27 9.37 0.29
N ARG A 17 -43.84 8.76 1.38
CA ARG A 17 -42.93 9.40 2.33
C ARG A 17 -41.60 9.62 1.62
N ALA A 18 -41.17 10.89 1.54
CA ALA A 18 -39.98 11.38 0.84
C ALA A 18 -38.64 10.90 1.46
N LYS A 19 -38.52 9.63 1.87
CA LYS A 19 -37.31 9.05 2.46
C LYS A 19 -36.86 7.73 1.83
N ALA A 20 -37.48 7.29 0.75
CA ALA A 20 -37.03 6.09 0.03
C ALA A 20 -36.61 6.48 -1.39
N CYS A 21 -35.32 6.42 -1.66
CA CYS A 21 -34.83 6.47 -3.03
C CYS A 21 -35.37 5.26 -3.79
N LEU A 22 -36.04 5.50 -4.93
CA LEU A 22 -36.64 4.46 -5.78
C LEU A 22 -35.59 3.50 -6.39
N CYS A 23 -34.33 3.88 -6.41
CA CYS A 23 -33.25 2.99 -6.77
C CYS A 23 -32.48 2.56 -5.51
N ASN A 24 -32.70 1.38 -5.04
CA ASN A 24 -32.00 0.76 -3.91
C ASN A 24 -30.57 0.34 -4.30
N SER A 25 -29.94 1.07 -5.21
CA SER A 25 -28.57 0.78 -5.67
C SER A 25 -27.55 1.38 -4.71
N ALA A 26 -26.45 0.69 -4.50
CA ALA A 26 -25.29 1.17 -3.72
C ALA A 26 -24.76 2.54 -4.23
N MET A 27 -25.01 2.87 -5.49
CA MET A 27 -24.64 4.14 -6.10
C MET A 27 -25.50 5.30 -5.61
N CYS A 28 -26.82 5.12 -5.49
CA CYS A 28 -27.71 6.14 -4.95
C CYS A 28 -27.50 6.35 -3.45
N GLN A 29 -27.17 5.30 -2.70
CA GLN A 29 -26.79 5.43 -1.30
C GLN A 29 -25.49 6.21 -1.14
N ARG A 30 -24.49 6.02 -2.02
CA ARG A 30 -23.23 6.79 -2.02
C ARG A 30 -23.42 8.24 -2.44
N LEU A 31 -24.27 8.52 -3.44
CA LEU A 31 -24.63 9.88 -3.81
C LEU A 31 -25.38 10.60 -2.69
N HIS A 32 -26.32 9.93 -2.07
CA HIS A 32 -27.06 10.48 -0.92
C HIS A 32 -26.13 10.78 0.27
N TYR A 33 -25.19 9.88 0.57
CA TYR A 33 -24.20 10.05 1.63
C TYR A 33 -23.26 11.25 1.33
N ARG A 34 -22.71 11.37 0.11
CA ARG A 34 -21.88 12.53 -0.27
C ARG A 34 -22.66 13.84 -0.23
N VAL A 35 -23.89 13.87 -0.72
CA VAL A 35 -24.72 15.07 -0.69
C VAL A 35 -25.10 15.48 0.73
N THR A 36 -25.29 14.53 1.66
CA THR A 36 -25.60 14.85 3.06
C THR A 36 -24.37 15.26 3.88
N GLU A 37 -23.16 14.78 3.54
CA GLU A 37 -21.92 15.30 4.16
C GLU A 37 -21.58 16.71 3.70
N ASP A 38 -21.75 17.01 2.39
CA ASP A 38 -21.48 18.35 1.84
C ASP A 38 -22.53 19.38 2.25
N LEU A 39 -23.76 18.96 2.60
CA LEU A 39 -24.85 19.80 3.06
C LEU A 39 -25.05 19.78 4.58
N SER A 40 -24.00 19.62 5.37
CA SER A 40 -24.13 19.83 6.80
C SER A 40 -24.64 21.26 7.08
N ARG A 41 -25.54 21.43 8.06
CA ARG A 41 -26.11 22.74 8.40
C ARG A 41 -25.07 23.86 8.59
N ARG A 42 -23.87 23.50 8.99
CA ARG A 42 -22.74 24.41 9.18
C ARG A 42 -22.16 24.92 7.83
N ASN A 43 -22.07 24.05 6.83
CA ASN A 43 -21.57 24.42 5.51
C ASN A 43 -22.61 25.18 4.69
N PHE A 44 -23.90 24.87 4.88
CA PHE A 44 -25.01 25.61 4.25
C PHE A 44 -25.10 27.04 4.77
N LEU A 45 -25.00 27.24 6.10
CA LEU A 45 -25.03 28.59 6.70
C LEU A 45 -23.76 29.39 6.33
N GLY A 46 -22.59 28.75 6.20
CA GLY A 46 -21.36 29.39 5.71
C GLY A 46 -21.47 29.83 4.26
N GLY A 47 -22.08 29.03 3.39
CA GLY A 47 -22.28 29.34 1.98
C GLY A 47 -23.26 30.49 1.74
N VAL A 48 -24.36 30.55 2.49
CA VAL A 48 -25.34 31.63 2.38
C VAL A 48 -24.79 32.95 2.91
N SER A 49 -23.97 32.93 3.97
CA SER A 49 -23.32 34.14 4.47
C SER A 49 -22.27 34.72 3.53
N ALA A 50 -21.63 33.88 2.69
CA ALA A 50 -20.65 34.32 1.69
C ALA A 50 -21.28 34.99 0.47
N MET A 51 -22.58 34.75 0.19
CA MET A 51 -23.29 35.38 -0.93
C MET A 51 -23.85 36.80 -0.62
N LEU A 52 -23.83 37.23 0.63
CA LEU A 52 -24.41 38.52 1.05
C LEU A 52 -23.38 39.58 1.44
N ALA A 53 -22.08 39.35 1.22
CA ALA A 53 -21.03 40.33 1.48
C ALA A 53 -20.65 41.09 0.20
N PRO A 54 -20.76 42.43 0.12
CA PRO A 54 -20.25 43.20 -1.00
C PRO A 54 -18.71 43.22 -1.00
N PHE A 55 -18.15 43.16 -2.18
CA PHE A 55 -16.74 43.18 -2.52
C PHE A 55 -15.92 44.18 -1.71
N ALA A 56 -15.02 43.72 -0.90
CA ALA A 56 -13.79 44.41 -0.48
C ALA A 56 -12.71 43.37 -0.27
N LEU A 57 -11.79 43.27 -1.23
CA LEU A 57 -10.56 42.51 -1.09
C LEU A 57 -9.55 43.32 -0.27
N PRO A 58 -8.94 42.71 0.76
CA PRO A 58 -7.53 42.90 1.04
C PRO A 58 -6.77 41.63 0.79
N THR A 59 -5.80 41.74 -0.09
CA THR A 59 -4.71 40.79 -0.29
C THR A 59 -3.85 40.76 0.98
N ALA A 60 -4.09 39.82 1.87
CA ALA A 60 -3.12 39.27 2.83
C ALA A 60 -3.88 38.29 3.76
N ALA A 61 -3.36 37.05 3.79
CA ALA A 61 -3.68 36.01 4.77
C ALA A 61 -4.36 34.76 4.22
N LEU A 62 -3.66 34.03 3.34
CA LEU A 62 -3.86 32.59 3.22
C LEU A 62 -2.80 31.89 4.07
N ALA A 63 -2.90 32.09 5.37
CA ALA A 63 -2.21 31.33 6.40
C ALA A 63 -3.17 31.17 7.60
N THR A 64 -4.35 30.61 7.36
CA THR A 64 -5.17 30.11 8.46
C THR A 64 -4.84 28.65 8.66
N THR A 65 -3.74 28.43 9.36
CA THR A 65 -3.48 27.28 10.20
C THR A 65 -4.75 26.82 10.88
N LEU A 66 -5.19 25.61 10.55
CA LEU A 66 -6.05 24.83 11.44
C LEU A 66 -5.22 24.51 12.69
N ASN A 67 -5.19 25.42 13.62
CA ASN A 67 -4.61 25.25 14.92
C ASN A 67 -5.59 24.40 15.76
N ASN A 68 -5.49 23.07 15.59
CA ASN A 68 -6.05 22.14 16.57
C ASN A 68 -5.20 22.33 17.82
N GLY A 69 -5.68 22.99 18.86
CA GLY A 69 -4.99 23.44 20.07
C GLY A 69 -4.09 22.46 20.82
N GLN A 70 -3.46 21.54 20.14
CA GLN A 70 -2.40 20.68 20.65
C GLN A 70 -1.08 21.45 20.65
N ARG A 71 -0.44 21.50 21.81
CA ARG A 71 0.92 22.03 21.94
C ARG A 71 1.86 21.26 21.02
N PRO A 72 2.84 21.94 20.41
CA PRO A 72 3.90 21.25 19.68
C PRO A 72 4.58 20.21 20.55
N LEU A 73 5.04 19.11 19.97
CA LEU A 73 5.85 18.09 20.63
C LEU A 73 7.32 18.26 20.22
N LEU A 74 8.19 18.44 21.18
CA LEU A 74 9.64 18.54 20.98
C LEU A 74 10.31 17.26 21.48
N LEU A 75 10.90 16.49 20.55
CA LEU A 75 11.69 15.31 20.86
C LEU A 75 13.15 15.76 21.03
N THR A 76 13.71 15.52 22.20
CA THR A 76 15.06 15.96 22.59
C THR A 76 15.96 14.78 22.94
N ASN A 77 17.27 15.01 23.09
CA ASN A 77 18.24 14.01 23.53
C ASN A 77 18.15 12.72 22.69
N LEU A 78 18.41 12.83 21.39
CA LEU A 78 18.28 11.75 20.42
C LEU A 78 19.46 11.69 19.45
N ARG A 79 19.62 10.54 18.81
CA ARG A 79 20.42 10.35 17.61
C ARG A 79 19.45 10.23 16.43
N LEU A 80 19.64 11.03 15.38
CA LEU A 80 18.72 11.14 14.27
C LEU A 80 19.24 10.41 13.02
N PHE A 81 18.51 9.42 12.54
CA PHE A 81 18.59 8.93 11.16
C PHE A 81 17.46 9.57 10.36
N ASP A 82 17.78 10.35 9.33
CA ASP A 82 16.79 11.18 8.63
C ASP A 82 16.09 10.47 7.47
N GLY A 83 16.39 9.21 7.22
CA GLY A 83 15.81 8.40 6.12
C GLY A 83 16.54 8.54 4.79
N SER A 84 17.65 9.30 4.70
CA SER A 84 18.39 9.48 3.45
C SER A 84 19.35 8.34 3.10
N GLY A 85 19.60 7.42 4.02
CA GLY A 85 20.69 6.44 3.91
C GLY A 85 22.06 7.03 4.32
N GLY A 86 22.09 8.30 4.72
CA GLY A 86 23.28 8.98 5.22
C GLY A 86 23.57 8.73 6.70
N PRO A 87 24.59 9.38 7.26
CA PRO A 87 25.04 9.15 8.63
C PRO A 87 24.02 9.58 9.67
N VAL A 88 24.07 8.94 10.84
CA VAL A 88 23.29 9.32 12.02
C VAL A 88 23.81 10.64 12.58
N LYS A 89 22.92 11.59 12.83
CA LYS A 89 23.21 12.93 13.36
C LYS A 89 22.98 12.99 14.86
N ALA A 90 23.87 13.62 15.58
CA ALA A 90 23.71 13.97 16.99
C ALA A 90 23.60 15.50 17.16
N GLY A 91 23.22 15.95 18.35
CA GLY A 91 23.14 17.40 18.64
C GLY A 91 21.96 18.09 17.99
N VAL A 92 20.89 17.33 17.67
CA VAL A 92 19.66 17.83 17.07
C VAL A 92 18.42 17.44 17.92
N GLN A 93 17.33 18.14 17.67
CA GLN A 93 16.01 17.86 18.22
C GLN A 93 14.96 18.02 17.14
N VAL A 94 13.82 17.35 17.27
CA VAL A 94 12.76 17.33 16.26
C VAL A 94 11.48 17.95 16.83
N LEU A 95 10.97 18.96 16.14
CA LEU A 95 9.72 19.64 16.50
C LEU A 95 8.57 19.08 15.63
N VAL A 96 7.54 18.59 16.27
CA VAL A 96 6.32 18.08 15.63
C VAL A 96 5.16 19.04 15.93
N GLN A 97 4.44 19.44 14.87
CA GLN A 97 3.24 20.27 14.97
C GLN A 97 2.09 19.57 14.24
N GLY A 98 1.09 19.12 15.00
CA GLY A 98 0.00 18.32 14.45
C GLY A 98 0.54 17.06 13.75
N LYS A 99 0.21 16.86 12.47
CA LYS A 99 0.60 15.67 11.71
C LYS A 99 1.97 15.79 11.01
N ARG A 100 2.69 16.90 11.20
CA ARG A 100 3.91 17.20 10.44
C ARG A 100 5.11 17.46 11.33
N ILE A 101 6.28 17.17 10.80
CA ILE A 101 7.53 17.66 11.34
C ILE A 101 7.61 19.14 11.00
N ALA A 102 7.58 20.00 12.02
CA ALA A 102 7.70 21.43 11.83
C ALA A 102 9.13 21.82 11.52
N ASP A 103 10.09 21.26 12.28
CA ASP A 103 11.50 21.56 12.05
C ASP A 103 12.42 20.49 12.68
N VAL A 104 13.69 20.48 12.24
CA VAL A 104 14.81 19.76 12.83
C VAL A 104 15.84 20.78 13.28
N LEU A 105 15.88 21.03 14.57
CA LEU A 105 16.60 22.14 15.18
C LEU A 105 17.91 21.67 15.83
N PRO A 106 18.92 22.54 16.00
CA PRO A 106 20.04 22.29 16.91
C PRO A 106 19.54 21.98 18.34
N ALA A 107 20.21 21.10 19.07
CA ALA A 107 19.81 20.73 20.44
C ALA A 107 19.82 21.91 21.39
N SER A 108 20.57 22.98 21.09
CA SER A 108 20.65 24.23 21.88
C SER A 108 19.47 25.19 21.62
N ALA A 109 18.65 24.96 20.57
CA ALA A 109 17.55 25.83 20.24
C ALA A 109 16.46 25.74 21.31
N LYS A 110 15.96 26.90 21.75
CA LYS A 110 14.83 26.97 22.69
C LYS A 110 13.52 26.99 21.92
N VAL A 111 12.59 26.14 22.32
CA VAL A 111 11.24 26.10 21.77
C VAL A 111 10.26 26.35 22.92
N GLU A 112 9.58 27.49 22.87
CA GLU A 112 8.59 27.85 23.87
C GLU A 112 7.27 27.11 23.66
N ASN A 113 6.55 26.84 24.75
CA ASN A 113 5.21 26.23 24.74
C ASN A 113 5.11 24.83 24.11
N ALA A 114 6.22 24.12 23.91
CA ALA A 114 6.23 22.72 23.45
C ALA A 114 6.13 21.75 24.63
N GLN A 115 5.45 20.63 24.38
CA GLN A 115 5.57 19.45 25.25
C GLN A 115 6.92 18.78 24.92
N VAL A 116 7.72 18.47 25.93
CA VAL A 116 9.03 17.84 25.72
C VAL A 116 8.95 16.34 25.96
N LEU A 117 9.53 15.56 25.03
CA LEU A 117 9.76 14.13 25.18
C LEU A 117 11.28 13.91 25.13
N ASP A 118 11.86 13.52 26.28
CA ASP A 118 13.26 13.10 26.34
C ASP A 118 13.44 11.71 25.75
N CYS A 119 14.17 11.61 24.66
CA CYS A 119 14.42 10.37 23.93
C CYS A 119 15.58 9.55 24.52
N GLN A 120 16.20 9.98 25.62
CA GLN A 120 17.22 9.24 26.39
C GLN A 120 18.41 8.76 25.54
N GLY A 121 18.85 9.56 24.56
CA GLY A 121 19.97 9.23 23.68
C GLY A 121 19.68 8.15 22.63
N LYS A 122 18.42 7.72 22.51
CA LYS A 122 18.02 6.64 21.59
C LYS A 122 17.98 7.11 20.12
N LEU A 123 17.89 6.13 19.21
CA LEU A 123 17.79 6.38 17.78
C LEU A 123 16.36 6.79 17.42
N LEU A 124 16.21 7.99 16.85
CA LEU A 124 14.97 8.40 16.15
C LEU A 124 15.16 8.18 14.65
N MET A 125 14.27 7.44 14.05
CA MET A 125 14.24 7.14 12.61
C MET A 125 12.84 7.32 12.03
N PRO A 126 12.68 7.50 10.69
CA PRO A 126 11.37 7.47 10.08
C PRO A 126 10.66 6.15 10.34
N GLY A 127 9.33 6.16 10.34
CA GLY A 127 8.56 4.94 10.28
C GLY A 127 8.93 4.11 9.05
N LEU A 128 8.99 2.79 9.23
CA LEU A 128 9.35 1.86 8.16
C LEU A 128 8.24 1.78 7.11
N ILE A 129 8.63 1.50 5.87
CA ILE A 129 7.72 1.38 4.73
C ILE A 129 7.97 0.04 4.04
N ASP A 130 6.93 -0.77 3.87
CA ASP A 130 6.95 -2.01 3.09
C ASP A 130 6.24 -1.77 1.75
N VAL A 131 6.96 -1.83 0.62
CA VAL A 131 6.37 -1.52 -0.69
C VAL A 131 5.79 -2.73 -1.43
N HIS A 132 5.78 -3.90 -0.78
CA HIS A 132 5.09 -5.09 -1.28
C HIS A 132 4.43 -5.86 -0.14
N TRP A 133 3.28 -5.39 0.27
CA TRP A 133 2.49 -5.95 1.35
C TRP A 133 1.10 -6.36 0.85
N HIS A 134 0.47 -7.33 1.51
CA HIS A 134 -0.89 -7.74 1.22
C HIS A 134 -1.77 -7.53 2.46
N SER A 135 -2.30 -6.34 2.64
CA SER A 135 -3.00 -5.89 3.85
C SER A 135 -4.17 -6.79 4.23
N MET A 136 -4.89 -7.31 3.24
CA MET A 136 -6.04 -8.19 3.44
C MET A 136 -5.67 -9.68 3.52
N LEU A 137 -4.51 -10.06 2.98
CA LEU A 137 -4.21 -11.47 2.69
C LEU A 137 -2.97 -12.02 3.43
N ALA A 138 -2.15 -11.17 4.05
CA ALA A 138 -0.92 -11.60 4.73
C ALA A 138 -1.21 -12.56 5.90
N ALA A 139 -2.23 -12.27 6.71
CA ALA A 139 -2.51 -12.94 7.97
C ALA A 139 -3.61 -14.02 7.89
N ILE A 140 -3.91 -14.51 6.70
CA ILE A 140 -4.93 -15.54 6.48
C ILE A 140 -4.38 -16.66 5.58
N PRO A 141 -4.63 -17.94 5.87
CA PRO A 141 -4.26 -19.03 4.96
C PRO A 141 -4.99 -18.93 3.63
N GLN A 142 -4.35 -19.33 2.51
CA GLN A 142 -4.89 -19.22 1.16
C GLN A 142 -6.30 -19.79 1.03
N LEU A 143 -6.55 -21.01 1.50
CA LEU A 143 -7.88 -21.64 1.41
C LEU A 143 -8.94 -20.81 2.14
N ALA A 144 -8.64 -20.30 3.33
CA ALA A 144 -9.57 -19.46 4.07
C ALA A 144 -9.83 -18.12 3.36
N ALA A 145 -8.79 -17.51 2.75
CA ALA A 145 -8.96 -16.29 1.95
C ALA A 145 -9.87 -16.49 0.73
N MET A 146 -9.90 -17.72 0.16
CA MET A 146 -10.70 -18.07 -1.02
C MET A 146 -12.12 -18.55 -0.68
N THR A 147 -12.41 -18.88 0.58
CA THR A 147 -13.68 -19.56 0.96
C THR A 147 -14.42 -18.89 2.12
N ALA A 148 -13.78 -18.07 2.92
CA ALA A 148 -14.43 -17.38 4.04
C ALA A 148 -15.28 -16.20 3.56
N ASP A 149 -16.22 -15.78 4.40
CA ASP A 149 -16.96 -14.57 4.14
C ASP A 149 -16.06 -13.32 4.23
N LEU A 150 -16.42 -12.29 3.46
CA LEU A 150 -15.61 -11.07 3.35
C LEU A 150 -15.49 -10.33 4.69
N GLY A 151 -16.51 -10.40 5.54
CA GLY A 151 -16.50 -9.79 6.87
C GLY A 151 -15.38 -10.36 7.74
N TYR A 152 -15.18 -11.68 7.71
CA TYR A 152 -14.09 -12.33 8.43
C TYR A 152 -12.71 -11.87 7.93
N LEU A 153 -12.53 -11.76 6.62
CA LEU A 153 -11.28 -11.24 6.03
C LEU A 153 -10.95 -9.83 6.58
N TYR A 154 -11.96 -8.94 6.65
CA TYR A 154 -11.75 -7.58 7.18
C TYR A 154 -11.39 -7.57 8.66
N LEU A 155 -11.99 -8.43 9.48
CA LEU A 155 -11.67 -8.50 10.92
C LEU A 155 -10.22 -8.99 11.13
N VAL A 156 -9.78 -10.01 10.37
CA VAL A 156 -8.39 -10.48 10.40
C VAL A 156 -7.43 -9.37 9.95
N ALA A 157 -7.75 -8.70 8.84
CA ALA A 157 -6.93 -7.64 8.29
C ALA A 157 -6.84 -6.40 9.20
N ALA A 158 -7.92 -6.01 9.86
CA ALA A 158 -7.92 -4.93 10.84
C ALA A 158 -6.99 -5.23 12.02
N LYS A 159 -7.05 -6.45 12.57
CA LYS A 159 -6.13 -6.87 13.62
C LYS A 159 -4.67 -6.91 13.15
N GLN A 160 -4.45 -7.35 11.90
CA GLN A 160 -3.11 -7.38 11.32
C GLN A 160 -2.57 -5.98 11.03
N ALA A 161 -3.41 -5.03 10.60
CA ALA A 161 -3.02 -3.64 10.40
C ALA A 161 -2.46 -3.02 11.69
N GLN A 162 -3.15 -3.23 12.82
CA GLN A 162 -2.67 -2.79 14.12
C GLN A 162 -1.30 -3.40 14.46
N ARG A 163 -1.12 -4.70 14.25
CA ARG A 163 0.16 -5.39 14.47
C ARG A 163 1.26 -4.87 13.55
N THR A 164 0.93 -4.52 12.29
CA THR A 164 1.87 -3.94 11.33
C THR A 164 2.39 -2.60 11.82
N LEU A 165 1.51 -1.72 12.31
CA LEU A 165 1.90 -0.45 12.92
C LEU A 165 2.78 -0.66 14.16
N MET A 166 2.43 -1.63 15.03
CA MET A 166 3.22 -1.94 16.24
C MET A 166 4.61 -2.53 15.92
N ARG A 167 4.84 -3.03 14.71
CA ARG A 167 6.18 -3.39 14.22
C ARG A 167 6.94 -2.21 13.61
N GLY A 168 6.43 -0.98 13.73
CA GLY A 168 7.06 0.24 13.25
C GLY A 168 6.84 0.54 11.77
N PHE A 169 6.04 -0.27 11.05
CA PHE A 169 5.67 0.02 9.66
C PHE A 169 4.51 1.02 9.64
N THR A 170 4.82 2.27 9.33
CA THR A 170 3.84 3.36 9.32
C THR A 170 3.16 3.54 7.97
N ALA A 171 3.72 2.97 6.91
CA ALA A 171 3.11 2.93 5.59
C ALA A 171 3.39 1.61 4.88
N VAL A 172 2.45 1.18 4.02
CA VAL A 172 2.58 -0.01 3.17
C VAL A 172 2.01 0.28 1.77
N ARG A 173 2.66 -0.26 0.72
CA ARG A 173 2.06 -0.37 -0.60
C ARG A 173 1.41 -1.75 -0.71
N ASP A 174 0.10 -1.74 -0.78
CA ASP A 174 -0.68 -2.97 -0.94
C ASP A 174 -0.60 -3.46 -2.39
N ALA A 175 -0.10 -4.68 -2.56
CA ALA A 175 0.18 -5.29 -3.85
C ALA A 175 -0.94 -6.21 -4.34
N GLY A 176 -2.09 -6.19 -3.69
CA GLY A 176 -3.27 -6.93 -4.14
C GLY A 176 -4.22 -7.32 -3.03
N GLY A 177 -5.51 -7.17 -3.33
CA GLY A 177 -6.61 -7.48 -2.44
C GLY A 177 -7.55 -6.29 -2.20
N PRO A 178 -8.73 -6.53 -1.60
CA PRO A 178 -9.76 -5.50 -1.42
C PRO A 178 -9.46 -4.56 -0.24
N ALA A 179 -8.33 -3.85 -0.26
CA ALA A 179 -7.84 -3.06 0.87
C ALA A 179 -8.52 -1.68 1.04
N PHE A 180 -9.43 -1.28 0.15
CA PHE A 180 -10.02 0.07 0.15
C PHE A 180 -10.80 0.39 1.42
N ALA A 181 -11.64 -0.53 1.92
CA ALA A 181 -12.42 -0.30 3.12
C ALA A 181 -11.55 -0.32 4.39
N LEU A 182 -10.53 -1.18 4.43
CA LEU A 182 -9.55 -1.18 5.52
C LEU A 182 -8.76 0.14 5.55
N LYS A 183 -8.28 0.61 4.39
CA LYS A 183 -7.63 1.92 4.28
C LYS A 183 -8.52 3.02 4.81
N ARG A 184 -9.79 3.06 4.37
CA ARG A 184 -10.76 4.06 4.82
C ARG A 184 -10.95 4.00 6.35
N ALA A 185 -11.12 2.82 6.93
CA ALA A 185 -11.28 2.65 8.38
C ALA A 185 -10.06 3.15 9.17
N ILE A 186 -8.84 2.96 8.63
CA ILE A 186 -7.61 3.47 9.24
C ILE A 186 -7.54 5.00 9.12
N ASP A 187 -7.86 5.57 7.96
CA ASP A 187 -7.82 7.01 7.74
C ASP A 187 -8.86 7.77 8.57
N GLU A 188 -10.01 7.16 8.82
CA GLU A 188 -11.07 7.69 9.71
C GLU A 188 -10.79 7.44 11.22
N GLY A 189 -9.72 6.69 11.54
CA GLY A 189 -9.37 6.38 12.94
C GLY A 189 -10.24 5.31 13.60
N LEU A 190 -11.00 4.54 12.83
CA LEU A 190 -11.79 3.40 13.36
C LEU A 190 -10.91 2.19 13.67
N VAL A 191 -9.78 2.06 12.99
CA VAL A 191 -8.80 0.99 13.15
C VAL A 191 -7.40 1.60 13.17
N ASP A 192 -6.58 1.21 14.14
CA ASP A 192 -5.16 1.55 14.12
C ASP A 192 -4.42 0.75 13.04
N GLY A 193 -3.56 1.41 12.27
CA GLY A 193 -2.81 0.74 11.22
C GLY A 193 -1.90 1.69 10.44
N PRO A 194 -1.10 1.15 9.50
CA PRO A 194 -0.25 1.94 8.62
C PRO A 194 -1.08 2.70 7.59
N ARG A 195 -0.49 3.70 6.95
CA ARG A 195 -1.02 4.26 5.70
C ARG A 195 -1.03 3.16 4.64
N ILE A 196 -2.13 3.01 3.92
CA ILE A 196 -2.23 2.01 2.86
C ILE A 196 -2.29 2.70 1.50
N TYR A 197 -1.42 2.26 0.57
CA TYR A 197 -1.44 2.59 -0.84
C TYR A 197 -2.02 1.40 -1.61
N PRO A 198 -3.34 1.32 -1.80
CA PRO A 198 -4.00 0.13 -2.34
C PRO A 198 -3.87 0.04 -3.86
N SER A 199 -3.59 -1.17 -4.38
CA SER A 199 -3.74 -1.47 -5.81
C SER A 199 -5.14 -1.97 -6.16
N GLY A 200 -5.88 -2.46 -5.17
CA GLY A 200 -7.10 -3.22 -5.40
C GLY A 200 -6.81 -4.65 -5.88
N ALA A 201 -7.75 -5.23 -6.61
CA ALA A 201 -7.61 -6.58 -7.13
C ALA A 201 -6.38 -6.72 -8.04
N MET A 202 -5.67 -7.84 -7.92
CA MET A 202 -4.63 -8.23 -8.86
C MET A 202 -5.25 -8.52 -10.23
N ILE A 203 -4.79 -7.89 -11.30
CA ILE A 203 -5.27 -8.15 -12.66
C ILE A 203 -4.45 -9.29 -13.26
N SER A 204 -5.13 -10.40 -13.60
CA SER A 204 -4.52 -11.63 -14.14
C SER A 204 -5.25 -12.09 -15.38
N GLN A 205 -4.55 -12.82 -16.24
CA GLN A 205 -5.18 -13.53 -17.35
C GLN A 205 -5.77 -14.87 -16.91
N THR A 206 -6.59 -15.51 -17.74
CA THR A 206 -6.98 -16.93 -17.57
C THR A 206 -5.73 -17.80 -17.45
N SER A 207 -5.69 -18.69 -16.46
CA SER A 207 -4.56 -19.53 -16.05
C SER A 207 -3.30 -18.75 -15.62
N GLY A 208 -3.44 -17.47 -15.30
CA GLY A 208 -2.33 -16.63 -14.82
C GLY A 208 -2.10 -16.76 -13.31
N HIS A 209 -1.08 -16.06 -12.82
CA HIS A 209 -0.63 -16.14 -11.41
C HIS A 209 -1.71 -15.79 -10.38
N GLY A 210 -2.67 -14.92 -10.74
CA GLY A 210 -3.82 -14.56 -9.91
C GLY A 210 -5.11 -15.31 -10.25
N ASP A 211 -5.05 -16.33 -11.08
CA ASP A 211 -6.24 -17.15 -11.36
C ASP A 211 -6.44 -18.18 -10.24
N PHE A 212 -7.11 -17.73 -9.19
CA PHE A 212 -7.46 -18.57 -8.03
C PHE A 212 -8.82 -19.24 -8.17
N ARG A 213 -9.43 -19.22 -9.37
CA ARG A 213 -10.71 -19.89 -9.60
C ARG A 213 -10.58 -21.39 -9.37
N LEU A 214 -11.64 -22.00 -8.87
CA LEU A 214 -11.73 -23.46 -8.80
C LEU A 214 -11.94 -24.04 -10.19
N ARG A 215 -11.52 -25.28 -10.42
CA ARG A 215 -11.79 -25.97 -11.70
C ARG A 215 -13.28 -26.09 -12.02
N SER A 216 -14.14 -26.11 -10.99
CA SER A 216 -15.59 -26.07 -11.13
C SER A 216 -16.13 -24.75 -11.69
N ASP A 217 -15.35 -23.67 -11.62
CA ASP A 217 -15.74 -22.34 -12.10
C ASP A 217 -15.45 -22.15 -13.60
N ILE A 218 -14.83 -23.14 -14.23
CA ILE A 218 -14.44 -23.10 -15.64
C ILE A 218 -15.04 -24.29 -16.44
N PRO A 219 -15.43 -24.06 -17.73
CA PRO A 219 -15.36 -22.80 -18.45
C PRO A 219 -16.40 -21.80 -17.97
N ARG A 220 -16.02 -20.53 -17.82
CA ARG A 220 -16.97 -19.43 -17.56
C ARG A 220 -17.50 -18.92 -18.89
N PRO A 221 -18.84 -18.90 -19.12
CA PRO A 221 -19.38 -18.30 -20.32
C PRO A 221 -19.10 -16.79 -20.38
N PRO A 222 -19.01 -16.19 -21.56
CA PRO A 222 -18.94 -14.74 -21.69
C PRO A 222 -20.10 -14.10 -20.90
N ASN A 223 -19.80 -13.08 -20.10
CA ASN A 223 -20.76 -12.43 -19.19
C ASN A 223 -21.33 -13.34 -18.08
N GLY A 224 -20.72 -14.49 -17.81
CA GLY A 224 -21.06 -15.33 -16.66
C GLY A 224 -20.79 -14.63 -15.33
N PRO A 225 -21.36 -15.10 -14.21
CA PRO A 225 -21.12 -14.52 -12.89
C PRO A 225 -19.63 -14.58 -12.53
N LEU A 226 -19.19 -13.59 -11.78
CA LEU A 226 -17.83 -13.58 -11.22
C LEU A 226 -17.69 -14.73 -10.21
N SER A 227 -16.51 -15.34 -10.17
CA SER A 227 -16.13 -16.25 -9.08
C SER A 227 -16.10 -15.52 -7.73
N LEU A 228 -16.06 -16.26 -6.63
CA LEU A 228 -15.97 -15.65 -5.29
C LEU A 228 -14.73 -14.76 -5.18
N VAL A 229 -13.58 -15.21 -5.68
CA VAL A 229 -12.31 -14.49 -5.64
C VAL A 229 -12.38 -13.16 -6.41
N GLU A 230 -13.06 -13.16 -7.57
CA GLU A 230 -13.27 -11.95 -8.35
C GLU A 230 -14.29 -11.01 -7.66
N SER A 231 -15.40 -11.56 -7.19
CA SER A 231 -16.47 -10.78 -6.54
C SER A 231 -16.04 -10.15 -5.22
N THR A 232 -15.11 -10.78 -4.50
CA THR A 232 -14.50 -10.23 -3.27
C THR A 232 -13.35 -9.27 -3.54
N GLY A 233 -12.87 -9.14 -4.79
CA GLY A 233 -11.81 -8.21 -5.17
C GLY A 233 -10.40 -8.67 -4.81
N VAL A 234 -10.17 -9.96 -4.64
CA VAL A 234 -8.81 -10.51 -4.43
C VAL A 234 -8.02 -10.47 -5.73
N ALA A 235 -8.61 -10.98 -6.81
CA ALA A 235 -8.05 -10.91 -8.16
C ALA A 235 -9.16 -10.76 -9.19
N MET A 236 -8.84 -10.19 -10.35
CA MET A 236 -9.74 -10.05 -11.49
C MET A 236 -9.13 -10.71 -12.72
N ILE A 237 -9.89 -11.61 -13.34
CA ILE A 237 -9.47 -12.25 -14.58
C ILE A 237 -9.91 -11.39 -15.76
N ALA A 238 -8.94 -11.06 -16.62
CA ALA A 238 -9.15 -10.23 -17.80
C ALA A 238 -8.32 -10.76 -18.96
N ASP A 239 -8.99 -11.11 -20.05
CA ASP A 239 -8.36 -11.54 -21.29
C ASP A 239 -8.74 -10.57 -22.42
N GLY A 240 -7.72 -10.04 -23.09
CA GLY A 240 -7.87 -9.02 -24.12
C GLY A 240 -8.00 -7.59 -23.61
N GLU A 241 -7.62 -6.63 -24.45
CA GLU A 241 -7.54 -5.20 -24.13
C GLU A 241 -8.86 -4.63 -23.51
N PRO A 242 -10.09 -4.97 -24.03
CA PRO A 242 -11.32 -4.41 -23.47
C PRO A 242 -11.58 -4.83 -22.02
N GLU A 243 -11.28 -6.08 -21.65
CA GLU A 243 -11.46 -6.54 -20.27
C GLU A 243 -10.42 -5.91 -19.34
N ILE A 244 -9.17 -5.83 -19.77
CA ILE A 244 -8.11 -5.16 -18.99
C ILE A 244 -8.48 -3.71 -18.72
N LEU A 245 -8.89 -2.95 -19.74
CA LEU A 245 -9.34 -1.56 -19.56
C LEU A 245 -10.47 -1.47 -18.54
N ARG A 246 -11.45 -2.38 -18.59
CA ARG A 246 -12.56 -2.42 -17.65
C ARG A 246 -12.07 -2.66 -16.23
N ARG A 247 -11.29 -3.74 -16.02
CA ARG A 247 -10.84 -4.14 -14.69
C ARG A 247 -9.89 -3.12 -14.05
N VAL A 248 -8.99 -2.54 -14.83
CA VAL A 248 -8.10 -1.46 -14.34
C VAL A 248 -8.91 -0.22 -13.95
N ARG A 249 -9.85 0.21 -14.79
CA ARG A 249 -10.71 1.37 -14.49
C ARG A 249 -11.61 1.13 -13.27
N GLU A 250 -12.07 -0.08 -13.03
CA GLU A 250 -12.79 -0.47 -11.81
C GLU A 250 -11.92 -0.27 -10.56
N GLN A 251 -10.65 -0.69 -10.57
CA GLN A 251 -9.75 -0.47 -9.43
C GLN A 251 -9.47 1.03 -9.20
N LEU A 252 -9.24 1.78 -10.27
CA LEU A 252 -9.05 3.23 -10.21
C LEU A 252 -10.28 3.94 -9.66
N MET A 253 -11.49 3.55 -10.09
CA MET A 253 -12.75 4.06 -9.57
C MET A 253 -12.91 3.81 -8.06
N LEU A 254 -12.42 2.68 -7.58
CA LEU A 254 -12.45 2.32 -6.15
C LEU A 254 -11.39 3.07 -5.32
N GLY A 255 -10.44 3.74 -5.96
CA GLY A 255 -9.41 4.55 -5.31
C GLY A 255 -8.02 3.91 -5.28
N ALA A 256 -7.70 3.05 -6.27
CA ALA A 256 -6.35 2.51 -6.41
C ALA A 256 -5.32 3.63 -6.61
N THR A 257 -4.21 3.51 -5.90
CA THR A 257 -3.08 4.45 -5.97
C THR A 257 -2.04 4.04 -7.01
N GLN A 258 -2.01 2.79 -7.38
CA GLN A 258 -1.30 2.15 -8.47
C GLN A 258 -2.07 0.89 -8.89
N ILE A 259 -1.71 0.31 -10.02
CA ILE A 259 -2.34 -0.92 -10.54
C ILE A 259 -1.35 -2.09 -10.45
N LYS A 260 -1.81 -3.25 -9.96
CA LYS A 260 -1.04 -4.51 -9.98
C LYS A 260 -1.50 -5.38 -11.13
N MET A 261 -0.58 -5.69 -12.06
CA MET A 261 -0.78 -6.69 -13.12
C MET A 261 0.18 -7.87 -12.92
N LEU A 262 -0.25 -9.07 -13.32
CA LEU A 262 0.52 -10.29 -13.16
C LEU A 262 1.01 -10.73 -14.54
N ALA A 263 2.29 -10.45 -14.84
CA ALA A 263 2.88 -10.58 -16.16
C ALA A 263 3.75 -11.84 -16.33
N GLY A 264 3.84 -12.68 -15.32
CA GLY A 264 4.60 -13.92 -15.33
C GLY A 264 4.09 -14.94 -14.33
N GLY A 265 4.57 -16.16 -14.45
CA GLY A 265 4.27 -17.24 -13.52
C GLY A 265 4.92 -17.04 -12.15
N GLY A 266 4.55 -17.87 -11.18
CA GLY A 266 5.02 -17.75 -9.81
C GLY A 266 5.24 -19.07 -9.09
N VAL A 267 5.59 -18.96 -7.81
CA VAL A 267 5.85 -20.12 -6.93
C VAL A 267 4.59 -20.55 -6.19
N ALA A 268 3.77 -19.59 -5.78
CA ALA A 268 2.61 -19.83 -4.91
C ALA A 268 1.31 -20.15 -5.67
N SER A 269 1.30 -20.03 -6.98
CA SER A 269 0.13 -20.20 -7.84
C SER A 269 -0.26 -21.66 -8.10
N THR A 270 -1.46 -21.85 -8.65
CA THR A 270 -2.04 -23.18 -8.84
C THR A 270 -1.87 -23.70 -10.27
N TYR A 271 -1.91 -22.80 -11.28
CA TYR A 271 -2.06 -23.19 -12.68
C TYR A 271 -0.90 -22.77 -13.58
N ASP A 272 -0.06 -21.85 -13.14
CA ASP A 272 0.98 -21.25 -13.96
C ASP A 272 2.39 -21.74 -13.59
N PRO A 273 3.18 -22.23 -14.54
CA PRO A 273 4.58 -22.54 -14.29
C PRO A 273 5.41 -21.25 -14.18
N LEU A 274 6.49 -21.30 -13.39
CA LEU A 274 7.36 -20.15 -13.11
C LEU A 274 7.92 -19.46 -14.36
N ASP A 275 8.17 -20.22 -15.44
CA ASP A 275 8.73 -19.74 -16.69
C ASP A 275 7.68 -19.18 -17.67
N SER A 276 6.38 -19.22 -17.30
CA SER A 276 5.35 -18.65 -18.16
C SER A 276 5.45 -17.13 -18.25
N THR A 277 5.22 -16.62 -19.46
CA THR A 277 5.07 -15.17 -19.70
C THR A 277 3.60 -14.88 -19.90
N GLN A 278 3.03 -14.05 -19.06
CA GLN A 278 1.60 -13.78 -19.03
C GLN A 278 1.30 -12.40 -19.61
N PHE A 279 0.09 -12.25 -20.13
CA PHE A 279 -0.33 -11.15 -20.99
C PHE A 279 0.56 -10.95 -22.22
N THR A 280 -0.03 -10.55 -23.30
CA THR A 280 0.67 -9.99 -24.47
C THR A 280 1.16 -8.57 -24.15
N GLU A 281 2.04 -8.02 -24.95
CA GLU A 281 2.48 -6.63 -24.80
C GLU A 281 1.33 -5.64 -24.96
N ARG A 282 0.37 -5.92 -25.86
CA ARG A 282 -0.81 -5.07 -26.10
C ARG A 282 -1.73 -5.02 -24.88
N GLU A 283 -1.96 -6.16 -24.23
CA GLU A 283 -2.76 -6.25 -23.01
C GLU A 283 -2.11 -5.48 -21.86
N LEU A 284 -0.80 -5.65 -21.65
CA LEU A 284 -0.06 -4.88 -20.64
C LEU A 284 -0.12 -3.38 -20.93
N ARG A 285 0.03 -2.99 -22.22
CA ARG A 285 -0.05 -1.58 -22.65
C ARG A 285 -1.42 -0.98 -22.38
N ALA A 286 -2.50 -1.71 -22.63
CA ALA A 286 -3.85 -1.23 -22.31
C ALA A 286 -4.02 -0.92 -20.81
N GLY A 287 -3.48 -1.76 -19.93
CA GLY A 287 -3.45 -1.50 -18.49
C GLY A 287 -2.61 -0.28 -18.11
N VAL A 288 -1.45 -0.10 -18.74
CA VAL A 288 -0.57 1.05 -18.54
C VAL A 288 -1.23 2.34 -19.00
N GLU A 289 -1.86 2.36 -20.17
CA GLU A 289 -2.58 3.52 -20.69
C GLU A 289 -3.71 3.94 -19.76
N ALA A 290 -4.54 2.99 -19.32
CA ALA A 290 -5.62 3.28 -18.37
C ALA A 290 -5.12 3.84 -17.03
N ALA A 291 -3.99 3.36 -16.51
CA ALA A 291 -3.38 3.90 -15.29
C ALA A 291 -2.78 5.29 -15.53
N SER A 292 -2.13 5.50 -16.67
CA SER A 292 -1.52 6.78 -17.07
C SER A 292 -2.56 7.89 -17.23
N ASP A 293 -3.74 7.58 -17.80
CA ASP A 293 -4.87 8.51 -17.91
C ASP A 293 -5.35 9.01 -16.54
N TRP A 294 -5.08 8.26 -15.49
CA TRP A 294 -5.35 8.63 -14.10
C TRP A 294 -4.12 9.22 -13.38
N ASN A 295 -3.03 9.49 -14.09
CA ASN A 295 -1.77 10.00 -13.56
C ASN A 295 -1.19 9.10 -12.45
N THR A 296 -1.24 7.79 -12.67
CA THR A 296 -0.59 6.78 -11.84
C THR A 296 0.10 5.73 -12.71
N TYR A 297 0.55 4.62 -12.13
CA TYR A 297 1.42 3.66 -12.80
C TYR A 297 0.97 2.21 -12.59
N VAL A 298 1.54 1.31 -13.41
CA VAL A 298 1.42 -0.13 -13.26
C VAL A 298 2.68 -0.69 -12.63
N MET A 299 2.51 -1.58 -11.63
CA MET A 299 3.51 -2.50 -11.11
C MET A 299 3.19 -3.92 -11.57
N ALA A 300 4.22 -4.68 -11.98
CA ALA A 300 4.04 -6.00 -12.58
C ALA A 300 4.77 -7.10 -11.81
N HIS A 301 4.02 -8.14 -11.39
CA HIS A 301 4.60 -9.40 -10.91
C HIS A 301 5.21 -10.15 -12.10
N VAL A 302 6.49 -10.45 -12.05
CA VAL A 302 7.19 -11.22 -13.08
C VAL A 302 8.59 -11.62 -12.61
N TYR A 303 9.04 -12.84 -12.94
CA TYR A 303 10.36 -13.32 -12.55
C TYR A 303 11.36 -13.33 -13.71
N THR A 304 10.92 -13.67 -14.94
CA THR A 304 11.79 -14.02 -16.05
C THR A 304 12.22 -12.83 -16.90
N PRO A 305 13.42 -12.85 -17.52
CA PRO A 305 13.89 -11.78 -18.40
C PRO A 305 12.89 -11.43 -19.50
N LYS A 306 12.33 -12.43 -20.18
CA LYS A 306 11.35 -12.23 -21.25
C LYS A 306 10.10 -11.47 -20.78
N GLY A 307 9.55 -11.84 -19.61
CA GLY A 307 8.38 -11.19 -19.07
C GLY A 307 8.68 -9.77 -18.59
N ILE A 308 9.85 -9.55 -17.97
CA ILE A 308 10.30 -8.24 -17.52
C ILE A 308 10.49 -7.29 -18.70
N GLN A 309 11.22 -7.72 -19.74
CA GLN A 309 11.46 -6.90 -20.93
C GLN A 309 10.16 -6.54 -21.66
N ARG A 310 9.19 -7.49 -21.73
CA ARG A 310 7.85 -7.22 -22.28
C ARG A 310 7.11 -6.18 -21.45
N SER A 311 7.14 -6.30 -20.13
CA SER A 311 6.50 -5.35 -19.22
C SER A 311 7.07 -3.93 -19.37
N ILE A 312 8.40 -3.82 -19.46
CA ILE A 312 9.08 -2.54 -19.69
C ILE A 312 8.67 -1.91 -21.02
N LYS A 313 8.67 -2.71 -22.10
CA LYS A 313 8.25 -2.26 -23.45
C LYS A 313 6.79 -1.80 -23.47
N ALA A 314 5.94 -2.40 -22.66
CA ALA A 314 4.55 -1.98 -22.48
C ALA A 314 4.40 -0.69 -21.67
N GLY A 315 5.45 -0.22 -20.97
CA GLY A 315 5.45 1.01 -20.19
C GLY A 315 5.28 0.83 -18.68
N VAL A 316 5.38 -0.39 -18.16
CA VAL A 316 5.37 -0.67 -16.71
C VAL A 316 6.51 0.07 -16.02
N LYS A 317 6.23 0.67 -14.85
CA LYS A 317 7.19 1.53 -14.12
C LYS A 317 7.80 0.89 -12.89
N CYS A 318 7.27 -0.25 -12.43
CA CYS A 318 7.82 -0.99 -11.30
C CYS A 318 7.73 -2.50 -11.58
N ILE A 319 8.86 -3.18 -11.52
CA ILE A 319 8.93 -4.64 -11.55
C ILE A 319 8.92 -5.15 -10.13
N GLU A 320 7.96 -6.02 -9.83
CA GLU A 320 7.87 -6.75 -8.56
C GLU A 320 8.54 -8.11 -8.76
N HIS A 321 9.31 -8.54 -7.78
CA HIS A 321 10.12 -9.76 -7.83
C HIS A 321 11.31 -9.64 -8.80
N GLY A 322 11.25 -10.27 -9.95
CA GLY A 322 12.31 -10.17 -10.96
C GLY A 322 13.59 -10.94 -10.63
N GLN A 323 13.58 -11.86 -9.65
CA GLN A 323 14.78 -12.55 -9.16
C GLN A 323 15.53 -13.37 -10.21
N LEU A 324 14.89 -13.67 -11.35
CA LEU A 324 15.53 -14.40 -12.44
C LEU A 324 16.02 -13.50 -13.58
N ALA A 325 16.07 -12.17 -13.34
CA ALA A 325 16.55 -11.21 -14.33
C ALA A 325 18.00 -11.46 -14.68
N ASP A 326 18.30 -11.45 -15.99
CA ASP A 326 19.67 -11.45 -16.50
C ASP A 326 20.24 -10.02 -16.54
N GLU A 327 21.55 -9.91 -16.74
CA GLU A 327 22.25 -8.63 -16.72
C GLU A 327 21.74 -7.66 -17.81
N ALA A 328 21.34 -8.16 -18.97
CA ALA A 328 20.80 -7.35 -20.06
C ALA A 328 19.46 -6.72 -19.66
N THR A 329 18.61 -7.49 -18.99
CA THR A 329 17.32 -7.03 -18.46
C THR A 329 17.50 -6.00 -17.34
N VAL A 330 18.48 -6.21 -16.45
CA VAL A 330 18.78 -5.25 -15.38
C VAL A 330 19.29 -3.93 -15.95
N ARG A 331 20.14 -3.96 -16.97
CA ARG A 331 20.54 -2.74 -17.69
C ARG A 331 19.35 -2.03 -18.35
N MET A 332 18.41 -2.79 -18.92
CA MET A 332 17.18 -2.21 -19.48
C MET A 332 16.36 -1.50 -18.39
N MET A 333 16.16 -2.12 -17.22
CA MET A 333 15.48 -1.48 -16.09
C MET A 333 16.15 -0.13 -15.73
N ARG A 334 17.49 -0.12 -15.64
CA ARG A 334 18.26 1.08 -15.30
C ARG A 334 18.08 2.18 -16.34
N ASN A 335 18.19 1.83 -17.63
CA ASN A 335 18.12 2.80 -18.73
C ASN A 335 16.71 3.42 -18.87
N GLU A 336 15.67 2.62 -18.66
CA GLU A 336 14.27 3.05 -18.73
C GLU A 336 13.76 3.65 -17.41
N GLY A 337 14.61 3.76 -16.39
CA GLY A 337 14.26 4.31 -15.08
C GLY A 337 13.18 3.52 -14.33
N VAL A 338 13.08 2.22 -14.59
CA VAL A 338 12.10 1.34 -13.96
C VAL A 338 12.55 0.97 -12.56
N TRP A 339 11.64 1.05 -11.59
CA TRP A 339 11.88 0.59 -10.24
C TRP A 339 11.89 -0.92 -10.14
N TRP A 340 12.73 -1.42 -9.26
CA TRP A 340 12.78 -2.84 -8.93
C TRP A 340 12.42 -3.07 -7.46
N SER A 341 11.21 -3.56 -7.20
CA SER A 341 10.77 -3.97 -5.87
C SER A 341 11.22 -5.40 -5.62
N LEU A 342 12.33 -5.56 -4.90
CA LEU A 342 12.95 -6.85 -4.59
C LEU A 342 12.54 -7.35 -3.20
N GLN A 343 12.11 -8.60 -3.15
CA GLN A 343 11.78 -9.31 -1.92
C GLN A 343 12.92 -10.23 -1.48
N PRO A 344 13.11 -10.41 -0.16
CA PRO A 344 14.18 -11.24 0.39
C PRO A 344 13.85 -12.74 0.35
N PHE A 345 13.58 -13.29 -0.84
CA PHE A 345 13.25 -14.69 -1.04
C PHE A 345 14.48 -15.58 -0.92
N LEU A 346 14.89 -15.87 0.32
CA LEU A 346 16.04 -16.68 0.65
C LEU A 346 15.59 -18.05 1.18
N GLN A 347 16.47 -19.06 1.14
CA GLN A 347 16.24 -20.35 1.79
C GLN A 347 16.64 -20.26 3.28
N ASP A 348 15.71 -19.82 4.10
CA ASP A 348 15.90 -19.64 5.53
C ASP A 348 14.59 -19.90 6.30
N GLU A 349 14.58 -19.61 7.60
CA GLU A 349 13.43 -19.82 8.49
C GLU A 349 12.19 -19.01 8.14
N ASP A 350 12.32 -17.94 7.33
CA ASP A 350 11.21 -17.13 6.85
C ASP A 350 10.60 -17.65 5.54
N SER A 351 11.17 -18.73 4.98
CA SER A 351 10.69 -19.32 3.73
C SER A 351 9.33 -20.01 3.89
N ASN A 352 8.47 -19.90 2.91
CA ASN A 352 7.26 -20.71 2.85
C ASN A 352 7.61 -22.19 2.63
N VAL A 353 6.89 -23.08 3.29
CA VAL A 353 7.04 -24.52 3.10
C VAL A 353 5.96 -25.01 2.12
N TYR A 354 6.39 -25.52 0.97
CA TYR A 354 5.49 -26.10 -0.03
C TYR A 354 5.55 -27.63 -0.02
N PRO A 355 4.42 -28.33 0.17
CA PRO A 355 4.37 -29.80 0.09
C PRO A 355 4.69 -30.33 -1.31
N ASP A 356 4.29 -29.58 -2.35
CA ASP A 356 4.50 -29.96 -3.75
C ASP A 356 5.98 -29.86 -4.16
N PRO A 357 6.58 -30.94 -4.74
CA PRO A 357 7.97 -30.94 -5.19
C PRO A 357 8.26 -29.92 -6.29
N ALA A 358 7.33 -29.68 -7.23
CA ALA A 358 7.53 -28.73 -8.32
C ALA A 358 7.59 -27.30 -7.80
N ARG A 359 6.73 -26.95 -6.84
CA ARG A 359 6.76 -25.64 -6.17
C ARG A 359 8.05 -25.45 -5.36
N ARG A 360 8.54 -26.49 -4.68
CA ARG A 360 9.84 -26.41 -3.99
C ARG A 360 10.99 -26.18 -4.95
N ALA A 361 10.97 -26.82 -6.13
CA ALA A 361 12.00 -26.58 -7.15
C ALA A 361 11.97 -25.14 -7.67
N SER A 362 10.78 -24.60 -7.96
CA SER A 362 10.59 -23.20 -8.36
C SER A 362 11.03 -22.23 -7.24
N GLN A 363 10.69 -22.51 -5.99
CA GLN A 363 11.12 -21.71 -4.84
C GLN A 363 12.65 -21.68 -4.70
N LYS A 364 13.30 -22.83 -4.86
CA LYS A 364 14.77 -22.93 -4.84
C LYS A 364 15.40 -22.08 -5.93
N GLN A 365 14.88 -22.16 -7.16
CA GLN A 365 15.36 -21.37 -8.30
C GLN A 365 15.23 -19.87 -8.03
N VAL A 366 14.10 -19.42 -7.48
CA VAL A 366 13.88 -18.01 -7.11
C VAL A 366 14.84 -17.59 -5.99
N ALA A 367 15.07 -18.43 -4.99
CA ALA A 367 15.97 -18.12 -3.88
C ALA A 367 17.43 -17.98 -4.35
N GLU A 368 17.89 -18.86 -5.24
CA GLU A 368 19.21 -18.77 -5.88
C GLU A 368 19.32 -17.48 -6.72
N GLY A 369 18.29 -17.16 -7.50
CA GLY A 369 18.21 -15.92 -8.28
C GLY A 369 18.20 -14.67 -7.42
N THR A 370 17.67 -14.72 -6.21
CA THR A 370 17.61 -13.56 -5.29
C THR A 370 19.00 -13.01 -4.98
N VAL A 371 19.98 -13.87 -4.72
CA VAL A 371 21.37 -13.44 -4.42
C VAL A 371 21.96 -12.70 -5.62
N GLN A 372 21.78 -13.24 -6.83
CA GLN A 372 22.23 -12.60 -8.05
C GLN A 372 21.49 -11.29 -8.34
N ALA A 373 20.19 -11.24 -8.09
CA ALA A 373 19.37 -10.05 -8.32
C ALA A 373 19.86 -8.85 -7.47
N TYR A 374 20.14 -9.05 -6.18
CA TYR A 374 20.71 -8.00 -5.33
C TYR A 374 22.09 -7.55 -5.82
N ALA A 375 22.96 -8.47 -6.23
CA ALA A 375 24.28 -8.13 -6.79
C ALA A 375 24.17 -7.32 -8.09
N LEU A 376 23.29 -7.71 -9.00
CA LEU A 376 23.05 -6.99 -10.26
C LEU A 376 22.41 -5.62 -10.03
N ALA A 377 21.46 -5.51 -9.10
CA ALA A 377 20.84 -4.23 -8.77
C ALA A 377 21.87 -3.21 -8.29
N GLN A 378 22.79 -3.62 -7.42
CA GLN A 378 23.88 -2.76 -6.94
C GLN A 378 24.87 -2.44 -8.05
N LYS A 379 25.34 -3.46 -8.81
CA LYS A 379 26.30 -3.30 -9.91
C LYS A 379 25.84 -2.26 -10.94
N HIS A 380 24.55 -2.25 -11.25
CA HIS A 380 23.99 -1.36 -12.29
C HIS A 380 23.29 -0.12 -11.71
N GLY A 381 23.21 0.04 -10.39
CA GLY A 381 22.58 1.18 -9.75
C GLY A 381 21.09 1.32 -10.11
N VAL A 382 20.38 0.19 -10.20
CA VAL A 382 18.92 0.21 -10.38
C VAL A 382 18.25 0.71 -9.12
N ARG A 383 17.24 1.56 -9.25
CA ARG A 383 16.45 2.02 -8.10
C ARG A 383 15.67 0.86 -7.51
N THR A 384 16.02 0.45 -6.30
CA THR A 384 15.38 -0.69 -5.62
C THR A 384 14.50 -0.23 -4.48
N GLY A 385 13.29 -0.81 -4.39
CA GLY A 385 12.43 -0.73 -3.23
C GLY A 385 12.47 -2.04 -2.44
N TRP A 386 12.39 -1.95 -1.12
CA TRP A 386 12.29 -3.11 -0.24
C TRP A 386 10.84 -3.40 0.13
N GLY A 387 10.43 -4.66 0.02
CA GLY A 387 9.14 -5.16 0.47
C GLY A 387 9.23 -6.65 0.80
N THR A 388 8.25 -7.20 1.53
CA THR A 388 8.31 -8.57 2.03
C THR A 388 7.57 -9.59 1.18
N ASP A 389 6.45 -9.20 0.58
CA ASP A 389 5.50 -10.11 -0.09
C ASP A 389 4.99 -11.24 0.84
N ILE A 390 4.76 -10.92 2.12
CA ILE A 390 4.12 -11.87 3.01
C ILE A 390 2.66 -12.02 2.59
N LEU A 391 2.33 -13.20 2.08
CA LEU A 391 1.03 -13.54 1.50
C LEU A 391 0.61 -14.93 1.99
N PHE A 392 -0.65 -15.07 2.44
CA PHE A 392 -1.26 -16.31 2.90
C PHE A 392 -0.50 -17.05 4.00
N ASN A 393 0.32 -16.36 4.77
CA ASN A 393 1.17 -16.94 5.81
C ASN A 393 1.03 -16.20 7.16
N PRO A 394 -0.02 -16.50 7.95
CA PRO A 394 -0.25 -15.87 9.25
C PRO A 394 0.93 -15.96 10.21
N LYS A 395 1.66 -17.07 10.17
CA LYS A 395 2.80 -17.33 11.07
C LYS A 395 3.99 -16.43 10.76
N ASN A 396 4.15 -16.05 9.49
CA ASN A 396 5.30 -15.29 9.03
C ASN A 396 5.09 -13.76 9.10
N THR A 397 3.90 -13.28 9.43
CA THR A 397 3.64 -11.83 9.50
C THR A 397 4.52 -11.11 10.53
N ALA A 398 4.96 -11.80 11.57
CA ALA A 398 5.85 -11.25 12.60
C ALA A 398 7.29 -11.06 12.12
N SER A 399 7.72 -11.75 11.06
CA SER A 399 9.10 -11.69 10.55
C SER A 399 9.40 -10.43 9.71
N GLN A 400 8.42 -9.56 9.48
CA GLN A 400 8.54 -8.39 8.60
C GLN A 400 9.84 -7.58 8.83
N GLY A 401 10.14 -7.24 10.09
CA GLY A 401 11.39 -6.54 10.44
C GLY A 401 12.65 -7.42 10.28
N ARG A 402 12.57 -8.72 10.61
CA ARG A 402 13.68 -9.65 10.43
C ARG A 402 14.03 -9.84 8.95
N GLN A 403 13.02 -9.86 8.06
CA GLN A 403 13.25 -9.93 6.61
C GLN A 403 13.95 -8.69 6.05
N LEU A 404 13.85 -7.54 6.70
CA LEU A 404 14.69 -6.39 6.40
C LEU A 404 16.11 -6.59 6.95
N ALA A 405 16.24 -6.91 8.24
CA ALA A 405 17.53 -7.00 8.91
C ALA A 405 18.49 -8.00 8.25
N LYS A 406 17.99 -9.15 7.78
CA LYS A 406 18.82 -10.18 7.10
C LYS A 406 19.47 -9.72 5.80
N LEU A 407 19.01 -8.64 5.18
CA LEU A 407 19.58 -8.08 3.96
C LEU A 407 20.86 -7.27 4.19
N THR A 408 21.29 -7.07 5.44
CA THR A 408 22.63 -6.53 5.77
C THR A 408 23.77 -7.39 5.21
N ARG A 409 23.49 -8.63 4.78
CA ARG A 409 24.42 -9.45 3.99
C ARG A 409 24.70 -8.91 2.57
N PHE A 410 23.84 -8.05 2.03
CA PHE A 410 23.96 -7.46 0.69
C PHE A 410 24.23 -5.96 0.71
N TYR A 411 23.75 -5.24 1.73
CA TYR A 411 23.85 -3.79 1.86
C TYR A 411 24.45 -3.40 3.19
N ASP A 412 25.12 -2.25 3.23
CA ASP A 412 25.41 -1.64 4.51
C ASP A 412 24.10 -1.24 5.24
N PRO A 413 24.09 -1.30 6.59
CA PRO A 413 22.85 -1.11 7.33
C PRO A 413 22.17 0.24 7.13
N LEU A 414 22.92 1.34 6.95
CA LEU A 414 22.34 2.67 6.74
C LEU A 414 21.68 2.79 5.36
N THR A 415 22.33 2.27 4.32
CA THR A 415 21.75 2.19 2.97
C THR A 415 20.45 1.38 3.00
N LEU A 416 20.45 0.23 3.66
CA LEU A 416 19.29 -0.64 3.76
C LEU A 416 18.15 0.02 4.54
N LEU A 417 18.45 0.69 5.65
CA LEU A 417 17.45 1.43 6.40
C LEU A 417 16.90 2.60 5.56
N GLY A 418 17.75 3.25 4.75
CA GLY A 418 17.35 4.25 3.77
C GLY A 418 16.38 3.70 2.72
N GLN A 419 16.59 2.45 2.25
CA GLN A 419 15.66 1.78 1.32
C GLN A 419 14.30 1.55 1.96
N ALA A 420 14.24 1.04 3.19
CA ALA A 420 13.00 0.76 3.91
C ALA A 420 12.31 2.02 4.46
N THR A 421 12.86 3.22 4.22
CA THR A 421 12.32 4.50 4.64
C THR A 421 12.22 5.48 3.47
N GLY A 422 13.18 6.37 3.28
CA GLY A 422 13.12 7.45 2.30
C GLY A 422 13.00 6.98 0.85
N THR A 423 13.74 5.95 0.45
CA THR A 423 13.67 5.41 -0.93
C THR A 423 12.30 4.77 -1.20
N ASN A 424 11.76 4.00 -0.25
CA ASN A 424 10.41 3.47 -0.35
C ASN A 424 9.35 4.59 -0.36
N GLY A 425 9.58 5.69 0.39
CA GLY A 425 8.73 6.88 0.34
C GLY A 425 8.69 7.53 -1.05
N GLU A 426 9.83 7.56 -1.76
CA GLU A 426 9.91 8.03 -3.14
C GLU A 426 9.14 7.12 -4.11
N LEU A 427 9.20 5.80 -3.90
CA LEU A 427 8.43 4.84 -4.69
C LEU A 427 6.91 5.02 -4.46
N LEU A 428 6.46 5.25 -3.22
CA LEU A 428 5.06 5.57 -2.93
C LEU A 428 4.60 6.86 -3.62
N ALA A 429 5.46 7.86 -3.71
CA ALA A 429 5.15 9.13 -4.37
C ALA A 429 4.91 8.99 -5.88
N MET A 430 5.33 7.89 -6.53
CA MET A 430 5.00 7.59 -7.92
C MET A 430 3.49 7.47 -8.18
N SER A 431 2.68 7.29 -7.15
CA SER A 431 1.21 7.38 -7.28
C SER A 431 0.72 8.73 -7.82
N GLY A 432 1.58 9.74 -7.90
CA GLY A 432 1.33 11.03 -8.55
C GLY A 432 0.07 11.72 -8.03
N ALA A 433 -0.86 12.04 -8.93
CA ALA A 433 -2.12 12.65 -8.56
C ALA A 433 -3.05 11.71 -7.77
N ARG A 434 -2.77 10.43 -7.71
CA ARG A 434 -3.51 9.42 -6.90
C ARG A 434 -2.90 9.18 -5.53
N ASN A 435 -1.83 9.93 -5.16
CA ASN A 435 -1.23 9.83 -3.84
C ASN A 435 -2.22 10.33 -2.75
N PRO A 436 -2.70 9.45 -1.85
CA PRO A 436 -3.68 9.83 -0.83
C PRO A 436 -3.06 10.59 0.35
N TYR A 437 -1.73 10.60 0.44
CA TYR A 437 -0.97 11.22 1.53
C TYR A 437 0.12 12.14 0.99
N PRO A 438 -0.26 13.30 0.39
CA PRO A 438 0.70 14.21 -0.22
C PRO A 438 1.71 14.74 0.81
N GLY A 439 2.99 14.79 0.41
CA GLY A 439 4.12 15.17 1.23
C GLY A 439 5.11 14.02 1.42
N ALA A 440 6.27 14.32 2.00
CA ALA A 440 7.34 13.34 2.18
C ALA A 440 6.99 12.30 3.25
N LEU A 441 7.16 11.03 2.90
CA LEU A 441 7.13 9.86 3.80
C LEU A 441 8.52 9.24 3.88
N GLY A 442 8.81 8.58 5.00
CA GLY A 442 10.09 7.93 5.21
C GLY A 442 11.27 8.92 5.38
N ARG A 443 10.98 10.17 5.68
CA ARG A 443 11.98 11.24 5.92
C ARG A 443 11.68 11.98 7.22
N LEU A 444 12.72 12.32 7.99
CA LEU A 444 12.63 13.23 9.12
C LEU A 444 13.19 14.59 8.71
N ALA A 445 12.35 15.41 8.10
CA ALA A 445 12.69 16.73 7.59
C ALA A 445 11.50 17.68 7.73
N PRO A 446 11.70 19.00 7.74
CA PRO A 446 10.62 19.98 7.79
C PRO A 446 9.56 19.74 6.70
N GLY A 447 8.28 19.75 7.09
CA GLY A 447 7.13 19.50 6.21
C GLY A 447 6.80 18.02 5.96
N ALA A 448 7.67 17.09 6.32
CA ALA A 448 7.39 15.65 6.21
C ALA A 448 6.30 15.21 7.19
N TRP A 449 5.66 14.06 6.91
CA TRP A 449 4.73 13.44 7.86
C TRP A 449 5.46 13.07 9.16
N ALA A 450 4.81 13.31 10.29
CA ALA A 450 5.33 12.94 11.60
C ALA A 450 5.07 11.45 11.87
N ASP A 451 5.69 10.61 11.06
CA ASP A 451 5.69 9.15 11.13
C ASP A 451 7.11 8.70 11.50
N MET A 452 7.31 8.22 12.72
CA MET A 452 8.65 7.94 13.22
C MET A 452 8.66 6.84 14.29
N VAL A 453 9.83 6.25 14.48
CA VAL A 453 10.10 5.25 15.50
C VAL A 453 11.30 5.68 16.32
N LEU A 454 11.18 5.63 17.63
CA LEU A 454 12.29 5.73 18.56
C LEU A 454 12.71 4.33 19.00
N ALA A 455 13.97 3.97 18.79
CA ALA A 455 14.46 2.61 18.99
C ALA A 455 15.74 2.55 19.85
N ASP A 456 15.85 1.43 20.58
CA ASP A 456 17.12 0.98 21.16
C ASP A 456 17.89 0.23 20.07
N GLY A 457 18.84 0.88 19.41
CA GLY A 457 19.63 0.28 18.35
C GLY A 457 20.66 1.25 17.77
N ASP A 458 21.58 0.68 17.00
CA ASP A 458 22.59 1.45 16.29
C ASP A 458 22.70 0.97 14.83
N PRO A 459 22.08 1.70 13.87
CA PRO A 459 22.10 1.31 12.47
C PRO A 459 23.46 1.48 11.79
N THR A 460 24.47 1.97 12.50
CA THR A 460 25.85 1.99 11.99
C THR A 460 26.55 0.63 12.13
N THR A 461 25.99 -0.28 12.93
CA THR A 461 26.54 -1.61 13.18
C THR A 461 25.71 -2.73 12.54
N ASN A 462 24.40 -2.74 12.77
CA ASN A 462 23.47 -3.73 12.23
C ASN A 462 22.00 -3.22 12.29
N LEU A 463 21.07 -4.03 11.82
CA LEU A 463 19.63 -3.75 11.90
C LEU A 463 18.85 -4.77 12.76
N ASP A 464 19.54 -5.52 13.64
CA ASP A 464 18.91 -6.58 14.46
C ASP A 464 17.83 -6.04 15.40
N PHE A 465 17.94 -4.76 15.80
CA PHE A 465 16.92 -4.11 16.61
C PHE A 465 15.55 -3.99 15.92
N ILE A 466 15.51 -4.04 14.58
CA ILE A 466 14.26 -4.03 13.80
C ILE A 466 13.61 -5.43 13.80
N ALA A 467 14.40 -6.49 13.98
CA ALA A 467 13.89 -7.85 14.01
C ALA A 467 13.05 -8.16 15.26
N ASP A 468 13.28 -7.44 16.36
CA ASP A 468 12.49 -7.53 17.60
C ASP A 468 11.91 -6.15 18.00
N PRO A 469 10.85 -5.70 17.32
CA PRO A 469 10.25 -4.38 17.55
C PRO A 469 9.53 -4.28 18.90
N GLU A 470 9.06 -5.38 19.46
CA GLU A 470 8.40 -5.38 20.76
C GLU A 470 9.35 -4.94 21.85
N LYS A 471 10.56 -5.46 21.83
CA LYS A 471 11.64 -5.15 22.78
C LYS A 471 12.29 -3.79 22.49
N ASN A 472 12.61 -3.51 21.23
CA ASN A 472 13.53 -2.43 20.88
C ASN A 472 12.85 -1.13 20.46
N PHE A 473 11.60 -1.14 20.00
CA PHE A 473 10.91 0.11 19.67
C PHE A 473 10.24 0.70 20.90
N ARG A 474 10.70 1.87 21.32
CA ARG A 474 10.24 2.56 22.54
C ARG A 474 9.07 3.48 22.26
N VAL A 475 9.12 4.22 21.17
CA VAL A 475 8.03 5.08 20.72
C VAL A 475 7.70 4.75 19.26
N ILE A 476 6.43 4.63 18.95
CA ILE A 476 5.92 4.52 17.59
C ILE A 476 4.92 5.66 17.40
N MET A 477 5.19 6.52 16.44
CA MET A 477 4.37 7.68 16.10
C MET A 477 3.93 7.61 14.65
N LYS A 478 2.66 7.90 14.38
CA LYS A 478 2.09 8.10 13.05
C LYS A 478 1.12 9.28 13.09
N ASP A 479 1.14 10.14 12.08
CA ASP A 479 0.32 11.37 12.05
C ASP A 479 0.56 12.29 13.28
N GLY A 480 1.75 12.26 13.88
CA GLY A 480 2.04 12.97 15.12
C GLY A 480 1.38 12.38 16.38
N ASN A 481 0.61 11.31 16.23
CA ASN A 481 0.01 10.59 17.36
C ASN A 481 0.92 9.45 17.81
N ILE A 482 1.08 9.31 19.13
CA ILE A 482 1.89 8.22 19.72
C ILE A 482 1.01 7.01 19.93
N TYR A 483 1.36 5.88 19.31
CA TYR A 483 0.68 4.58 19.41
C TYR A 483 1.37 3.62 20.40
N LYS A 484 2.67 3.81 20.63
CA LYS A 484 3.45 3.11 21.65
C LYS A 484 4.35 4.12 22.34
N ASN A 485 4.45 4.05 23.67
CA ASN A 485 5.44 4.77 24.47
C ASN A 485 5.82 3.90 25.67
N THR A 486 7.08 3.51 25.74
CA THR A 486 7.68 2.69 26.82
C THR A 486 9.01 3.29 27.30
N LEU A 487 9.14 4.64 27.23
CA LEU A 487 10.27 5.38 27.80
C LEU A 487 10.22 5.40 29.32
#